data_baae7dab89ff421e6958ec2db0c80a2c
#
_entry.id   baae7dab89ff421e6958ec2db0c80a2c
#
_cell.length_a   1.000
_cell.length_b   1.000
_cell.length_c   1.000
_cell.angle_alpha   90.00
_cell.angle_beta   90.00
_cell.angle_gamma   90.00
#
_symmetry.space_group_name_H-M   'P 1'
#
loop_
_entity.id
_entity.type
_entity.pdbx_description
1 polymer ?
#
loop_
_entity_poly.entity_id
_entity_poly.type
_entity_poly.pdbx_seq_one_letter_code
_entity_poly.pdbx_strand_id
1 'polypeptide(L)'
;MNKYCQYGCGFSNPNEFLNFDASPTLKMQKIPLIGQLLKGFMSTKFPLNIKVGDIVKGLPVPNNSMKGVYCSHVLEHLALEDLRIALKNSYDILEKDGVFRCVLPDLQWCCDEYLKQKNLGNIDAAFVFMDEYTMLGKHHRPKGIMNRIKALYGNSAHLWMWDYESLKLELEKVGFKKIRRAQFNDSIDSHFKFVEEEGRFHNCLAIECQK
;
A
#
# COMPACT_ATOMS: atom_id res chain seq x y z
N MET A 1 24.64 -0.95 3.84
CA MET A 1 23.43 -1.55 3.21
C MET A 1 22.22 -0.95 3.90
N ASN A 2 21.22 -0.43 3.14
CA ASN A 2 20.03 0.16 3.76
C ASN A 2 19.31 -0.89 4.61
N LYS A 3 18.92 -0.51 5.82
CA LYS A 3 18.23 -1.36 6.78
C LYS A 3 16.71 -1.11 6.79
N TYR A 4 16.23 -0.24 5.90
CA TYR A 4 14.84 0.14 5.75
C TYR A 4 14.38 -0.14 4.33
N CYS A 5 13.14 -0.57 4.17
CA CYS A 5 12.53 -0.70 2.85
C CYS A 5 11.08 -0.22 2.85
N GLN A 6 10.64 0.20 1.67
CA GLN A 6 9.22 0.45 1.39
C GLN A 6 8.79 -0.31 0.15
N TYR A 7 7.52 -0.70 0.09
CA TYR A 7 6.91 -1.31 -1.09
C TYR A 7 5.63 -0.60 -1.48
N GLY A 8 5.30 -0.66 -2.78
CA GLY A 8 4.27 0.18 -3.37
C GLY A 8 4.64 1.65 -3.26
N CYS A 9 5.93 1.96 -3.41
CA CYS A 9 6.46 3.29 -3.15
C CYS A 9 6.02 4.34 -4.17
N GLY A 10 5.42 3.95 -5.31
CA GLY A 10 5.10 4.89 -6.37
C GLY A 10 6.35 5.64 -6.82
N PHE A 11 6.35 6.96 -6.66
CA PHE A 11 7.49 7.83 -6.98
C PHE A 11 8.34 8.23 -5.76
N SER A 12 7.92 7.85 -4.55
CA SER A 12 8.71 8.07 -3.33
C SER A 12 10.01 7.26 -3.39
N ASN A 13 11.15 7.95 -3.28
CA ASN A 13 12.44 7.34 -3.52
C ASN A 13 13.59 7.85 -2.61
N PRO A 14 13.35 8.00 -1.30
CA PRO A 14 14.41 8.44 -0.38
C PRO A 14 15.59 7.47 -0.40
N ASN A 15 16.79 8.01 -0.26
CA ASN A 15 18.04 7.22 -0.29
C ASN A 15 18.21 6.34 0.96
N GLU A 16 17.52 6.67 2.04
CA GLU A 16 17.51 5.97 3.32
C GLU A 16 16.78 4.63 3.24
N PHE A 17 15.96 4.43 2.19
CA PHE A 17 15.15 3.25 1.98
C PHE A 17 15.52 2.48 0.71
N LEU A 18 15.35 1.16 0.76
CA LEU A 18 15.20 0.35 -0.44
C LEU A 18 13.77 0.53 -0.95
N ASN A 19 13.63 1.10 -2.15
CA ASN A 19 12.34 1.48 -2.70
C ASN A 19 11.88 0.43 -3.72
N PHE A 20 10.74 -0.20 -3.46
CA PHE A 20 10.17 -1.24 -4.32
C PHE A 20 8.77 -0.86 -4.80
N ASP A 21 8.48 -1.19 -6.05
CA ASP A 21 7.15 -1.04 -6.63
C ASP A 21 6.85 -2.19 -7.60
N ALA A 22 5.58 -2.63 -7.64
CA ALA A 22 5.14 -3.76 -8.45
C ALA A 22 4.45 -3.34 -9.76
N SER A 23 4.35 -2.02 -10.04
CA SER A 23 3.56 -1.51 -11.17
C SER A 23 4.03 -2.05 -12.51
N PRO A 24 3.11 -2.34 -13.44
CA PRO A 24 3.45 -2.77 -14.79
C PRO A 24 4.33 -1.75 -15.53
N THR A 25 4.09 -0.46 -15.31
CA THR A 25 4.86 0.63 -15.92
C THR A 25 6.34 0.58 -15.51
N LEU A 26 6.62 0.38 -14.22
CA LEU A 26 8.00 0.21 -13.74
C LEU A 26 8.64 -1.04 -14.34
N LYS A 27 7.90 -2.18 -14.38
CA LYS A 27 8.40 -3.42 -14.98
C LYS A 27 8.79 -3.20 -16.44
N MET A 28 7.94 -2.52 -17.23
CA MET A 28 8.23 -2.17 -18.63
C MET A 28 9.45 -1.25 -18.75
N GLN A 29 9.57 -0.24 -17.87
CA GLN A 29 10.70 0.69 -17.86
C GLN A 29 12.04 -0.02 -17.60
N LYS A 30 12.03 -1.12 -16.83
CA LYS A 30 13.23 -1.88 -16.46
C LYS A 30 13.62 -2.97 -17.48
N ILE A 31 12.83 -3.21 -18.55
CA ILE A 31 13.21 -4.17 -19.60
C ILE A 31 14.37 -3.58 -20.41
N PRO A 32 15.52 -4.29 -20.51
CA PRO A 32 16.65 -3.86 -21.34
C PRO A 32 16.22 -3.61 -22.81
N LEU A 33 16.78 -2.62 -23.45
CA LEU A 33 16.51 -2.17 -24.83
C LEU A 33 15.09 -1.62 -25.05
N ILE A 34 14.04 -2.33 -24.66
CA ILE A 34 12.63 -1.91 -24.80
C ILE A 34 12.34 -0.69 -23.93
N GLY A 35 12.82 -0.69 -22.68
CA GLY A 35 12.64 0.45 -21.77
C GLY A 35 13.26 1.75 -22.28
N GLN A 36 14.35 1.67 -23.05
CA GLN A 36 14.96 2.85 -23.69
C GLN A 36 14.13 3.36 -24.86
N LEU A 37 13.61 2.48 -25.71
CA LEU A 37 12.75 2.82 -26.85
C LEU A 37 11.41 3.40 -26.38
N LEU A 38 10.83 2.87 -25.29
CA LEU A 38 9.55 3.33 -24.75
C LEU A 38 9.65 4.60 -23.91
N LYS A 39 10.86 5.05 -23.51
CA LYS A 39 11.06 6.27 -22.71
C LYS A 39 10.42 7.53 -23.34
N GLY A 40 10.32 7.58 -24.66
CA GLY A 40 9.66 8.67 -25.38
C GLY A 40 8.13 8.63 -25.36
N PHE A 41 7.55 7.45 -25.15
CA PHE A 41 6.10 7.20 -25.20
C PHE A 41 5.45 7.04 -23.81
N MET A 42 6.26 6.91 -22.76
CA MET A 42 5.74 6.77 -21.39
C MET A 42 5.45 8.15 -20.81
N SER A 43 4.18 8.40 -20.47
CA SER A 43 3.73 9.64 -19.83
C SER A 43 4.33 9.82 -18.42
N THR A 44 4.77 8.73 -17.79
CA THR A 44 5.26 8.73 -16.41
C THR A 44 6.55 7.91 -16.31
N LYS A 45 7.59 8.49 -15.68
CA LYS A 45 8.89 7.83 -15.50
C LYS A 45 9.21 7.65 -14.02
N PHE A 46 9.45 6.42 -13.62
CA PHE A 46 9.93 6.12 -12.28
C PHE A 46 11.40 6.54 -12.09
N PRO A 47 11.77 7.07 -10.91
CA PRO A 47 13.15 7.29 -10.53
C PRO A 47 14.01 6.02 -10.67
N LEU A 48 15.31 6.20 -10.98
CA LEU A 48 16.20 5.09 -11.31
C LEU A 48 16.48 4.15 -10.12
N ASN A 49 16.46 4.66 -8.90
CA ASN A 49 16.69 3.91 -7.66
C ASN A 49 15.49 3.09 -7.19
N ILE A 50 14.31 3.23 -7.85
CA ILE A 50 13.17 2.36 -7.56
C ILE A 50 13.38 1.02 -8.25
N LYS A 51 13.25 -0.05 -7.49
CA LYS A 51 13.41 -1.43 -7.92
C LYS A 51 12.06 -2.09 -8.14
N VAL A 52 11.99 -3.02 -9.09
CA VAL A 52 10.81 -3.89 -9.22
C VAL A 52 10.79 -4.84 -8.03
N GLY A 53 9.67 -4.85 -7.30
CA GLY A 53 9.45 -5.76 -6.18
C GLY A 53 7.94 -5.87 -5.87
N ASP A 54 7.50 -7.09 -5.63
CA ASP A 54 6.12 -7.44 -5.34
C ASP A 54 6.10 -8.15 -3.98
N ILE A 55 5.48 -7.53 -2.99
CA ILE A 55 5.48 -8.05 -1.61
C ILE A 55 4.76 -9.40 -1.51
N VAL A 56 3.77 -9.66 -2.36
CA VAL A 56 3.08 -10.96 -2.38
C VAL A 56 4.02 -12.08 -2.86
N LYS A 57 4.93 -11.78 -3.79
CA LYS A 57 5.93 -12.73 -4.29
C LYS A 57 7.20 -12.80 -3.43
N GLY A 58 7.31 -11.90 -2.45
CA GLY A 58 8.52 -11.67 -1.68
C GLY A 58 9.43 -10.64 -2.32
N LEU A 59 9.96 -9.73 -1.51
CA LEU A 59 10.95 -8.74 -1.94
C LEU A 59 12.34 -9.39 -2.01
N PRO A 60 13.23 -8.91 -2.90
CA PRO A 60 14.62 -9.41 -2.98
C PRO A 60 15.47 -8.87 -1.82
N VAL A 61 15.05 -9.17 -0.60
CA VAL A 61 15.69 -8.76 0.66
C VAL A 61 15.81 -10.00 1.55
N PRO A 62 16.95 -10.22 2.21
CA PRO A 62 17.10 -11.37 3.11
C PRO A 62 16.14 -11.29 4.30
N ASN A 63 15.69 -12.45 4.79
CA ASN A 63 14.94 -12.52 6.04
C ASN A 63 15.77 -11.96 7.21
N ASN A 64 15.08 -11.39 8.21
CA ASN A 64 15.68 -10.83 9.42
C ASN A 64 16.78 -9.77 9.15
N SER A 65 16.60 -8.95 8.10
CA SER A 65 17.61 -7.99 7.66
C SER A 65 17.17 -6.53 7.73
N MET A 66 15.87 -6.25 7.86
CA MET A 66 15.33 -4.90 7.85
C MET A 66 14.96 -4.43 9.26
N LYS A 67 15.37 -3.23 9.64
CA LYS A 67 14.93 -2.52 10.85
C LYS A 67 13.53 -1.96 10.70
N GLY A 68 13.18 -1.52 9.50
CA GLY A 68 11.87 -0.95 9.22
C GLY A 68 11.35 -1.32 7.84
N VAL A 69 10.04 -1.57 7.79
CA VAL A 69 9.28 -1.83 6.57
C VAL A 69 8.08 -0.88 6.53
N TYR A 70 7.91 -0.17 5.43
CA TYR A 70 6.82 0.79 5.23
C TYR A 70 5.99 0.45 4.00
N CYS A 71 4.68 0.66 4.09
CA CYS A 71 3.80 0.73 2.93
C CYS A 71 2.66 1.72 3.17
N SER A 72 2.23 2.38 2.10
CA SER A 72 1.16 3.36 2.14
C SER A 72 0.27 3.20 0.92
N HIS A 73 -1.03 3.00 1.15
CA HIS A 73 -2.04 2.77 0.12
C HIS A 73 -1.66 1.60 -0.82
N VAL A 74 -1.45 0.43 -0.20
CA VAL A 74 -1.11 -0.82 -0.89
C VAL A 74 -2.02 -1.96 -0.45
N LEU A 75 -2.25 -2.09 0.85
CA LEU A 75 -2.88 -3.26 1.43
C LEU A 75 -4.36 -3.38 1.03
N GLU A 76 -5.03 -2.26 0.80
CA GLU A 76 -6.41 -2.18 0.30
C GLU A 76 -6.57 -2.69 -1.14
N HIS A 77 -5.49 -2.71 -1.90
CA HIS A 77 -5.47 -3.24 -3.27
C HIS A 77 -5.21 -4.75 -3.33
N LEU A 78 -4.96 -5.39 -2.21
CA LEU A 78 -4.71 -6.82 -2.13
C LEU A 78 -6.00 -7.60 -1.81
N ALA A 79 -6.19 -8.74 -2.46
CA ALA A 79 -7.16 -9.72 -1.99
C ALA A 79 -6.77 -10.22 -0.58
N LEU A 80 -7.73 -10.71 0.19
CA LEU A 80 -7.49 -11.14 1.57
C LEU A 80 -6.34 -12.16 1.69
N GLU A 81 -6.26 -13.11 0.76
CA GLU A 81 -5.20 -14.12 0.73
C GLU A 81 -3.83 -13.47 0.45
N ASP A 82 -3.77 -12.57 -0.54
CA ASP A 82 -2.55 -11.85 -0.91
C ASP A 82 -2.08 -10.92 0.23
N LEU A 83 -3.00 -10.27 0.94
CA LEU A 83 -2.67 -9.47 2.12
C LEU A 83 -1.98 -10.33 3.18
N ARG A 84 -2.52 -11.53 3.50
CA ARG A 84 -1.92 -12.43 4.49
C ARG A 84 -0.49 -12.85 4.10
N ILE A 85 -0.27 -13.10 2.81
CA ILE A 85 1.06 -13.39 2.27
C ILE A 85 1.97 -12.14 2.40
N ALA A 86 1.48 -10.95 2.04
CA ALA A 86 2.22 -9.70 2.14
C ALA A 86 2.63 -9.37 3.59
N LEU A 87 1.72 -9.55 4.56
CA LEU A 87 2.02 -9.36 5.98
C LEU A 87 3.08 -10.36 6.47
N LYS A 88 2.97 -11.64 6.06
CA LYS A 88 3.96 -12.67 6.39
C LYS A 88 5.33 -12.34 5.81
N ASN A 89 5.39 -11.95 4.55
CA ASN A 89 6.65 -11.56 3.90
C ASN A 89 7.26 -10.30 4.56
N SER A 90 6.43 -9.33 4.94
CA SER A 90 6.88 -8.13 5.69
C SER A 90 7.46 -8.50 7.05
N TYR A 91 6.81 -9.43 7.77
CA TYR A 91 7.31 -9.96 9.04
C TYR A 91 8.65 -10.69 8.88
N ASP A 92 8.77 -11.53 7.85
CA ASP A 92 9.95 -12.38 7.66
C ASP A 92 11.20 -11.57 7.38
N ILE A 93 11.12 -10.49 6.61
CA ILE A 93 12.26 -9.64 6.28
C ILE A 93 12.69 -8.73 7.44
N LEU A 94 11.79 -8.44 8.40
CA LEU A 94 12.14 -7.66 9.59
C LEU A 94 13.09 -8.42 10.51
N GLU A 95 14.09 -7.73 11.05
CA GLU A 95 14.91 -8.24 12.16
C GLU A 95 14.10 -8.24 13.46
N LYS A 96 14.61 -8.89 14.50
CA LYS A 96 13.98 -8.88 15.84
C LYS A 96 13.78 -7.42 16.30
N ASP A 97 12.61 -7.12 16.86
CA ASP A 97 12.17 -5.78 17.27
C ASP A 97 12.09 -4.76 16.12
N GLY A 98 12.21 -5.20 14.87
CA GLY A 98 12.02 -4.36 13.69
C GLY A 98 10.59 -3.85 13.57
N VAL A 99 10.41 -2.67 12.98
CA VAL A 99 9.14 -1.94 12.92
C VAL A 99 8.46 -2.13 11.57
N PHE A 100 7.21 -2.53 11.58
CA PHE A 100 6.31 -2.45 10.44
C PHE A 100 5.35 -1.27 10.61
N ARG A 101 5.22 -0.48 9.54
CA ARG A 101 4.35 0.69 9.55
C ARG A 101 3.57 0.78 8.24
N CYS A 102 2.26 0.92 8.34
CA CYS A 102 1.39 1.01 7.17
C CYS A 102 0.32 2.09 7.32
N VAL A 103 -0.09 2.64 6.17
CA VAL A 103 -1.17 3.63 6.05
C VAL A 103 -2.10 3.16 4.93
N LEU A 104 -3.41 3.20 5.16
CA LEU A 104 -4.44 2.80 4.19
C LEU A 104 -5.78 3.48 4.54
N PRO A 105 -6.78 3.53 3.65
CA PRO A 105 -8.09 4.11 3.93
C PRO A 105 -8.75 3.44 5.14
N ASP A 106 -9.33 4.24 6.06
CA ASP A 106 -10.01 3.74 7.26
C ASP A 106 -11.49 3.46 6.97
N LEU A 107 -11.88 2.18 6.99
CA LEU A 107 -13.27 1.77 6.79
C LEU A 107 -14.19 2.40 7.86
N GLN A 108 -13.72 2.52 9.11
CA GLN A 108 -14.50 3.15 10.18
C GLN A 108 -14.83 4.60 9.83
N TRP A 109 -13.81 5.37 9.42
CA TRP A 109 -14.02 6.76 8.98
C TRP A 109 -14.99 6.83 7.79
N CYS A 110 -14.85 5.97 6.80
CA CYS A 110 -15.74 5.93 5.64
C CYS A 110 -17.21 5.71 6.06
N CYS A 111 -17.44 4.78 7.00
CA CYS A 111 -18.78 4.48 7.52
C CYS A 111 -19.37 5.65 8.30
N ASP A 112 -18.58 6.26 9.18
CA ASP A 112 -18.99 7.38 10.00
C ASP A 112 -19.38 8.59 9.12
N GLU A 113 -18.55 8.90 8.12
CA GLU A 113 -18.84 10.00 7.20
C GLU A 113 -20.07 9.70 6.31
N TYR A 114 -20.24 8.45 5.84
CA TYR A 114 -21.46 8.04 5.14
C TYR A 114 -22.72 8.30 5.99
N LEU A 115 -22.72 7.85 7.24
CA LEU A 115 -23.87 8.02 8.14
C LEU A 115 -24.15 9.49 8.42
N LYS A 116 -23.11 10.29 8.59
CA LYS A 116 -23.21 11.73 8.78
C LYS A 116 -23.83 12.40 7.56
N GLN A 117 -23.34 12.12 6.35
CA GLN A 117 -23.88 12.67 5.11
C GLN A 117 -25.34 12.27 4.87
N LYS A 118 -25.68 11.01 5.15
CA LYS A 118 -27.06 10.51 5.07
C LYS A 118 -28.00 11.24 6.03
N ASN A 119 -27.57 11.47 7.27
CA ASN A 119 -28.35 12.20 8.28
C ASN A 119 -28.53 13.68 7.93
N LEU A 120 -27.60 14.28 7.18
CA LEU A 120 -27.72 15.63 6.63
C LEU A 120 -28.64 15.72 5.41
N GLY A 121 -29.22 14.59 4.97
CA GLY A 121 -30.13 14.54 3.83
C GLY A 121 -29.43 14.48 2.47
N ASN A 122 -28.12 14.18 2.43
CA ASN A 122 -27.42 14.01 1.17
C ASN A 122 -27.92 12.73 0.46
N ILE A 123 -28.62 12.90 -0.65
CA ILE A 123 -29.21 11.81 -1.44
C ILE A 123 -28.13 10.96 -2.14
N ASP A 124 -26.97 11.53 -2.40
CA ASP A 124 -25.84 10.87 -3.07
C ASP A 124 -24.87 10.19 -2.08
N ALA A 125 -25.18 10.18 -0.79
CA ALA A 125 -24.27 9.67 0.23
C ALA A 125 -23.76 8.23 -0.05
N ALA A 126 -24.64 7.35 -0.57
CA ALA A 126 -24.25 5.98 -0.93
C ALA A 126 -23.32 5.93 -2.15
N PHE A 127 -23.55 6.80 -3.15
CA PHE A 127 -22.67 6.91 -4.32
C PHE A 127 -21.28 7.40 -3.89
N VAL A 128 -21.23 8.48 -3.12
CA VAL A 128 -19.96 9.05 -2.59
C VAL A 128 -19.20 8.01 -1.74
N PHE A 129 -19.91 7.25 -0.90
CA PHE A 129 -19.31 6.17 -0.11
C PHE A 129 -18.63 5.12 -0.99
N MET A 130 -19.33 4.64 -2.02
CA MET A 130 -18.82 3.59 -2.91
C MET A 130 -17.71 4.08 -3.83
N ASP A 131 -17.79 5.31 -4.29
CA ASP A 131 -16.93 5.86 -5.33
C ASP A 131 -15.72 6.60 -4.75
N GLU A 132 -15.95 7.53 -3.83
CA GLU A 132 -14.90 8.43 -3.33
C GLU A 132 -14.23 7.90 -2.05
N TYR A 133 -15.03 7.42 -1.07
CA TYR A 133 -14.45 7.02 0.21
C TYR A 133 -13.83 5.63 0.18
N THR A 134 -14.54 4.66 -0.43
CA THR A 134 -14.06 3.28 -0.44
C THR A 134 -13.40 2.86 -1.75
N MET A 135 -13.62 3.58 -2.85
CA MET A 135 -13.16 3.23 -4.20
C MET A 135 -13.50 1.78 -4.61
N LEU A 136 -14.58 1.22 -4.04
CA LEU A 136 -15.11 -0.11 -4.39
C LEU A 136 -16.08 -0.07 -5.58
N GLY A 137 -16.58 1.12 -5.92
CA GLY A 137 -17.52 1.34 -7.02
C GLY A 137 -16.87 1.02 -8.38
N LYS A 138 -17.57 0.26 -9.21
CA LYS A 138 -17.17 -0.01 -10.59
C LYS A 138 -18.12 0.64 -11.56
N HIS A 139 -17.74 1.78 -12.14
CA HIS A 139 -18.55 2.51 -13.11
C HIS A 139 -18.81 1.73 -14.40
N HIS A 140 -17.83 0.90 -14.82
CA HIS A 140 -17.94 0.17 -16.07
C HIS A 140 -17.49 -1.28 -15.92
N ARG A 141 -18.20 -2.18 -16.59
CA ARG A 141 -17.71 -3.55 -16.78
C ARG A 141 -16.65 -3.56 -17.89
N PRO A 142 -15.50 -4.20 -17.68
CA PRO A 142 -14.49 -4.30 -18.73
C PRO A 142 -15.06 -5.06 -19.92
N LYS A 143 -15.10 -4.40 -21.09
CA LYS A 143 -15.56 -5.01 -22.36
C LYS A 143 -14.34 -5.48 -23.16
N GLY A 144 -14.44 -6.70 -23.72
CA GLY A 144 -13.39 -7.35 -24.49
C GLY A 144 -12.30 -8.02 -23.64
N ILE A 145 -11.59 -8.98 -24.25
CA ILE A 145 -10.60 -9.83 -23.57
C ILE A 145 -9.43 -8.99 -23.03
N MET A 146 -8.92 -8.05 -23.80
CA MET A 146 -7.78 -7.20 -23.39
C MET A 146 -8.10 -6.34 -22.16
N ASN A 147 -9.30 -5.76 -22.09
CA ASN A 147 -9.72 -4.95 -20.94
C ASN A 147 -10.00 -5.81 -19.71
N ARG A 148 -10.47 -7.06 -19.89
CA ARG A 148 -10.60 -8.02 -18.79
C ARG A 148 -9.23 -8.42 -18.23
N ILE A 149 -8.26 -8.66 -19.11
CA ILE A 149 -6.86 -8.92 -18.70
C ILE A 149 -6.28 -7.71 -17.96
N LYS A 150 -6.44 -6.49 -18.49
CA LYS A 150 -6.00 -5.27 -17.81
C LYS A 150 -6.67 -5.08 -16.43
N ALA A 151 -7.95 -5.41 -16.30
CA ALA A 151 -8.67 -5.32 -15.02
C ALA A 151 -8.20 -6.37 -13.99
N LEU A 152 -7.72 -7.53 -14.43
CA LEU A 152 -7.14 -8.56 -13.57
C LEU A 152 -5.72 -8.20 -13.08
N TYR A 153 -4.96 -7.45 -13.88
CA TYR A 153 -3.58 -7.04 -13.56
C TYR A 153 -3.45 -5.59 -13.10
N GLY A 154 -4.53 -4.80 -13.16
CA GLY A 154 -4.54 -3.40 -12.72
C GLY A 154 -4.92 -3.27 -11.24
N ASN A 155 -3.96 -2.88 -10.40
CA ASN A 155 -4.15 -2.66 -8.96
C ASN A 155 -4.73 -1.27 -8.65
N SER A 156 -5.64 -0.75 -9.46
CA SER A 156 -6.19 0.60 -9.25
C SER A 156 -7.48 0.64 -8.43
N ALA A 157 -8.14 -0.50 -8.21
CA ALA A 157 -9.36 -0.59 -7.40
C ALA A 157 -9.02 -1.16 -6.01
N HIS A 158 -9.71 -0.66 -4.99
CA HIS A 158 -9.65 -1.30 -3.68
C HIS A 158 -10.37 -2.66 -3.76
N LEU A 159 -9.74 -3.68 -3.21
CA LEU A 159 -10.29 -5.04 -3.16
C LEU A 159 -10.81 -5.37 -1.77
N TRP A 160 -10.23 -4.77 -0.72
CA TRP A 160 -10.60 -5.00 0.67
C TRP A 160 -10.41 -3.75 1.52
N MET A 161 -11.42 -3.39 2.30
CA MET A 161 -11.34 -2.25 3.21
C MET A 161 -11.10 -2.76 4.63
N TRP A 162 -10.32 -2.00 5.39
CA TRP A 162 -9.88 -2.35 6.73
C TRP A 162 -10.26 -1.29 7.75
N ASP A 163 -10.67 -1.72 8.93
CA ASP A 163 -10.65 -0.93 10.15
C ASP A 163 -9.48 -1.37 11.04
N TYR A 164 -9.28 -0.67 12.15
CA TYR A 164 -8.18 -0.97 13.05
C TYR A 164 -8.26 -2.39 13.63
N GLU A 165 -9.43 -2.82 14.08
CA GLU A 165 -9.60 -4.09 14.77
C GLU A 165 -9.37 -5.29 13.84
N SER A 166 -9.92 -5.23 12.64
CA SER A 166 -9.75 -6.30 11.65
C SER A 166 -8.32 -6.42 11.15
N LEU A 167 -7.64 -5.30 10.87
CA LEU A 167 -6.24 -5.33 10.41
C LEU A 167 -5.30 -5.73 11.56
N LYS A 168 -5.55 -5.26 12.79
CA LYS A 168 -4.81 -5.68 13.98
C LYS A 168 -4.88 -7.19 14.16
N LEU A 169 -6.05 -7.79 14.00
CA LEU A 169 -6.21 -9.25 14.11
C LEU A 169 -5.36 -10.01 13.08
N GLU A 170 -5.30 -9.55 11.83
CA GLU A 170 -4.44 -10.17 10.79
C GLU A 170 -2.94 -9.98 11.11
N LEU A 171 -2.54 -8.84 11.65
CA LEU A 171 -1.16 -8.61 12.13
C LEU A 171 -0.78 -9.53 13.30
N GLU A 172 -1.69 -9.70 14.29
CA GLU A 172 -1.48 -10.60 15.43
C GLU A 172 -1.32 -12.06 14.99
N LYS A 173 -2.12 -12.52 14.00
CA LYS A 173 -2.01 -13.87 13.43
C LYS A 173 -0.64 -14.15 12.82
N VAL A 174 0.02 -13.15 12.26
CA VAL A 174 1.37 -13.28 11.68
C VAL A 174 2.44 -13.31 12.78
N GLY A 175 2.16 -12.72 13.95
CA GLY A 175 3.07 -12.68 15.11
C GLY A 175 3.56 -11.28 15.47
N PHE A 176 3.07 -10.23 14.81
CA PHE A 176 3.35 -8.85 15.20
C PHE A 176 2.86 -8.53 16.61
N LYS A 177 3.60 -7.68 17.30
CA LYS A 177 3.35 -7.25 18.69
C LYS A 177 3.35 -5.74 18.78
N LYS A 178 2.94 -5.21 19.95
CA LYS A 178 2.92 -3.76 20.22
C LYS A 178 2.18 -2.97 19.13
N ILE A 179 1.09 -3.55 18.64
CA ILE A 179 0.28 -2.98 17.57
C ILE A 179 -0.47 -1.78 18.12
N ARG A 180 -0.32 -0.62 17.48
CA ARG A 180 -0.99 0.62 17.86
C ARG A 180 -1.50 1.38 16.63
N ARG A 181 -2.54 2.19 16.81
CA ARG A 181 -2.85 3.26 15.87
C ARG A 181 -1.68 4.23 15.84
N ALA A 182 -1.36 4.70 14.66
CA ALA A 182 -0.27 5.63 14.41
C ALA A 182 -0.81 6.94 13.83
N GLN A 183 -0.01 8.00 13.93
CA GLN A 183 -0.26 9.30 13.34
C GLN A 183 0.96 9.73 12.52
N PHE A 184 0.79 10.73 11.66
CA PHE A 184 1.90 11.28 10.90
C PHE A 184 3.07 11.68 11.81
N ASN A 185 4.27 11.21 11.49
CA ASN A 185 5.53 11.49 12.22
C ASN A 185 5.58 11.07 13.70
N ASP A 186 4.74 10.10 14.13
CA ASP A 186 4.74 9.63 15.53
C ASP A 186 5.44 8.27 15.73
N SER A 187 6.18 7.80 14.71
CA SER A 187 6.88 6.52 14.79
C SER A 187 7.94 6.51 15.90
N ILE A 188 8.07 5.34 16.57
CA ILE A 188 9.19 5.08 17.49
C ILE A 188 10.56 5.10 16.80
N ASP A 189 10.58 4.89 15.47
CA ASP A 189 11.80 4.99 14.65
C ASP A 189 11.71 6.20 13.71
N SER A 190 12.57 7.16 13.96
CA SER A 190 12.58 8.44 13.23
C SER A 190 12.91 8.33 11.74
N HIS A 191 13.35 7.16 11.24
CA HIS A 191 13.62 6.97 9.82
C HIS A 191 12.34 7.00 8.97
N PHE A 192 11.17 6.67 9.55
CA PHE A 192 9.91 6.69 8.79
C PHE A 192 9.53 8.09 8.29
N LYS A 193 10.04 9.17 8.90
CA LYS A 193 9.86 10.55 8.42
C LYS A 193 10.34 10.78 6.97
N PHE A 194 11.24 9.93 6.44
CA PHE A 194 11.73 10.05 5.07
C PHE A 194 10.75 9.52 4.02
N VAL A 195 9.77 8.71 4.42
CA VAL A 195 8.78 8.08 3.53
C VAL A 195 7.35 8.52 3.80
N GLU A 196 7.09 9.16 4.94
CA GLU A 196 5.76 9.64 5.30
C GLU A 196 5.45 10.97 4.63
N GLU A 197 4.23 11.08 4.12
CA GLU A 197 3.63 12.29 3.57
C GLU A 197 2.32 12.58 4.29
N GLU A 198 2.17 13.76 4.89
CA GLU A 198 1.03 14.12 5.75
C GLU A 198 -0.33 13.89 5.07
N GLY A 199 -0.43 14.26 3.79
CA GLY A 199 -1.66 14.09 3.01
C GLY A 199 -2.15 12.66 2.91
N ARG A 200 -1.25 11.66 3.04
CA ARG A 200 -1.61 10.24 3.00
C ARG A 200 -2.23 9.73 4.30
N PHE A 201 -2.10 10.49 5.39
CA PHE A 201 -2.69 10.14 6.69
C PHE A 201 -4.09 10.73 6.88
N HIS A 202 -4.50 11.66 6.01
CA HIS A 202 -5.80 12.30 6.13
C HIS A 202 -6.93 11.30 5.91
N ASN A 203 -7.79 11.13 6.93
CA ASN A 203 -8.92 10.19 6.91
C ASN A 203 -8.50 8.71 6.72
N CYS A 204 -7.27 8.38 7.08
CA CYS A 204 -6.70 7.07 6.90
C CYS A 204 -6.38 6.39 8.23
N LEU A 205 -6.40 5.07 8.20
CA LEU A 205 -5.89 4.20 9.24
C LEU A 205 -4.38 4.09 9.07
N ALA A 206 -3.64 4.53 10.07
CA ALA A 206 -2.22 4.23 10.18
C ALA A 206 -1.99 3.27 11.35
N ILE A 207 -1.15 2.26 11.12
CA ILE A 207 -0.75 1.28 12.14
C ILE A 207 0.76 1.18 12.19
N GLU A 208 1.27 1.06 13.42
CA GLU A 208 2.65 0.70 13.71
C GLU A 208 2.69 -0.51 14.62
N CYS A 209 3.59 -1.46 14.34
CA CYS A 209 3.80 -2.65 15.13
C CYS A 209 5.25 -3.16 15.04
N GLN A 210 5.62 -4.12 15.88
CA GLN A 210 6.96 -4.70 15.94
C GLN A 210 6.93 -6.22 15.72
N LYS A 211 8.04 -6.74 15.17
CA LYS A 211 8.29 -8.18 15.09
C LYS A 211 8.65 -8.77 16.43
#